data_bd75ee8aab8e49658a6a13466f01d9d4
#
_entry.id   bd75ee8aab8e49658a6a13466f01d9d4
#
_cell.length_a   1.000
_cell.length_b   1.000
_cell.length_c   1.000
_cell.angle_alpha   90.00
_cell.angle_beta   90.00
_cell.angle_gamma   90.00
#
_symmetry.space_group_name_H-M   'P 1'
#
loop_
_entity.id
_entity.type
_entity.pdbx_description
1 polymer ?
#
loop_
_entity_poly.entity_id
_entity_poly.type
_entity_poly.pdbx_seq_one_letter_code
_entity_poly.pdbx_strand_id
1 'polypeptide(L)'
;MRTTSLFAGLFLATTAMADTPVLTVYTYDSFVSDWGPGPAIEAAFEASCGCDLQMIGAGDGAALLARLKLEGSRTDADIILGLDTNLTAAAAETGLFAPISVTANYTVPGGWADPLFAPFDWGYFAFVKNAEIESPANFRALADSDLKIVIQDPRSSTPGLGLLMWVKAAYGNDAAQIWADLSDNIVTVTAGWSEAYGMFLEGEADMVLSYTTSPAYHLIAEGDASKSYAVFDEGHYMQIEVAGKLANTDQSALADQFLQFMVSDAFQSIIPTTNWMFPAVTPVAGLPVGFPNALNAAQSLIFSPTEAAALRNAALAEWQTALSQ
;
A
#
# COMPACT_ATOMS: atom_id res chain seq x y z
N MET A 1 11.91 -75.29 39.95
CA MET A 1 11.28 -73.96 40.06
C MET A 1 11.98 -73.04 39.07
N ARG A 2 11.30 -72.66 37.98
CA ARG A 2 11.85 -71.75 36.97
C ARG A 2 11.12 -70.39 37.16
N THR A 3 11.88 -69.41 37.57
CA THR A 3 11.38 -68.04 37.74
C THR A 3 11.49 -67.30 36.40
N THR A 4 10.34 -66.91 35.85
CA THR A 4 10.26 -66.11 34.65
C THR A 4 10.18 -64.64 35.06
N SER A 5 11.24 -63.87 34.72
CA SER A 5 11.31 -62.41 34.93
C SER A 5 10.61 -61.70 33.75
N LEU A 6 9.50 -61.02 33.99
CA LEU A 6 8.88 -60.10 33.02
C LEU A 6 9.65 -58.76 33.03
N PHE A 7 10.26 -58.42 31.91
CA PHE A 7 10.77 -57.09 31.67
C PHE A 7 9.62 -56.22 31.10
N ALA A 8 9.13 -55.25 31.84
CA ALA A 8 8.24 -54.22 31.38
C ALA A 8 9.08 -53.11 30.70
N GLY A 9 9.03 -53.07 29.38
CA GLY A 9 9.64 -51.96 28.62
C GLY A 9 8.80 -50.68 28.74
N LEU A 10 9.37 -49.67 29.34
CA LEU A 10 8.78 -48.31 29.41
C LEU A 10 9.02 -47.63 28.06
N PHE A 11 8.00 -47.47 27.22
CA PHE A 11 8.07 -46.62 26.01
C PHE A 11 7.94 -45.17 26.44
N LEU A 12 9.03 -44.44 26.44
CA LEU A 12 9.06 -42.97 26.50
C LEU A 12 8.59 -42.47 25.12
N ALA A 13 7.37 -42.00 25.02
CA ALA A 13 6.91 -41.23 23.86
C ALA A 13 7.62 -39.86 23.92
N THR A 14 8.61 -39.65 23.08
CA THR A 14 9.13 -38.32 22.78
C THR A 14 8.10 -37.59 21.96
N THR A 15 7.40 -36.65 22.57
CA THR A 15 6.63 -35.63 21.83
C THR A 15 7.64 -34.77 21.08
N ALA A 16 7.76 -34.97 19.77
CA ALA A 16 8.40 -33.97 18.92
C ALA A 16 7.59 -32.67 19.05
N MET A 17 8.17 -31.64 19.59
CA MET A 17 7.62 -30.29 19.46
C MET A 17 7.73 -29.98 17.96
N ALA A 18 6.60 -29.81 17.29
CA ALA A 18 6.61 -29.26 15.94
C ALA A 18 7.12 -27.83 16.00
N ASP A 19 8.05 -27.47 15.15
CA ASP A 19 8.51 -26.07 15.03
C ASP A 19 7.28 -25.20 14.70
N THR A 20 7.22 -24.02 15.30
CA THR A 20 6.18 -23.04 15.01
C THR A 20 6.29 -22.66 13.52
N PRO A 21 5.23 -22.81 12.72
CA PRO A 21 5.29 -22.44 11.30
C PRO A 21 5.49 -20.92 11.17
N VAL A 22 6.33 -20.51 10.24
CA VAL A 22 6.63 -19.11 9.95
C VAL A 22 5.91 -18.72 8.66
N LEU A 23 5.20 -17.60 8.68
CA LEU A 23 4.63 -16.97 7.49
C LEU A 23 5.39 -15.68 7.18
N THR A 24 6.03 -15.59 6.02
CA THR A 24 6.82 -14.43 5.61
C THR A 24 6.03 -13.57 4.64
N VAL A 25 5.79 -12.30 5.02
CA VAL A 25 5.10 -11.31 4.22
C VAL A 25 6.06 -10.19 3.85
N TYR A 26 6.31 -9.99 2.55
CA TYR A 26 7.01 -8.80 2.09
C TYR A 26 6.01 -7.67 1.89
N THR A 27 6.34 -6.50 2.43
CA THR A 27 5.49 -5.33 2.38
C THR A 27 6.33 -4.04 2.29
N TYR A 28 5.70 -2.87 2.33
CA TYR A 28 6.41 -1.60 2.28
C TYR A 28 6.91 -1.14 3.67
N ASP A 29 7.94 -0.28 3.65
CA ASP A 29 8.68 0.08 4.87
C ASP A 29 7.81 0.78 5.92
N SER A 30 6.89 1.67 5.50
CA SER A 30 6.00 2.35 6.44
C SER A 30 4.99 1.40 7.09
N PHE A 31 4.62 0.28 6.43
CA PHE A 31 3.72 -0.71 6.99
C PHE A 31 4.31 -1.41 8.23
N VAL A 32 5.61 -1.70 8.21
CA VAL A 32 6.33 -2.40 9.28
C VAL A 32 6.98 -1.47 10.30
N SER A 33 6.85 -0.16 10.14
CA SER A 33 7.34 0.81 11.12
C SER A 33 6.59 0.68 12.44
N ASP A 34 7.22 1.08 13.56
CA ASP A 34 6.60 1.00 14.90
C ASP A 34 5.24 1.71 15.00
N TRP A 35 5.03 2.75 14.18
CA TRP A 35 3.79 3.51 14.08
C TRP A 35 2.83 2.99 12.98
N GLY A 36 3.31 2.08 12.14
CA GLY A 36 2.52 1.49 11.05
C GLY A 36 1.58 0.38 11.52
N PRO A 37 0.78 -0.20 10.61
CA PRO A 37 -0.19 -1.23 10.95
C PRO A 37 0.45 -2.59 11.28
N GLY A 38 1.66 -2.87 10.79
CA GLY A 38 2.33 -4.17 10.90
C GLY A 38 2.35 -4.76 12.31
N PRO A 39 2.87 -4.06 13.34
CA PRO A 39 2.94 -4.61 14.70
C PRO A 39 1.59 -5.03 15.29
N ALA A 40 0.53 -4.25 15.01
CA ALA A 40 -0.82 -4.57 15.49
C ALA A 40 -1.44 -5.75 14.73
N ILE A 41 -1.19 -5.84 13.43
CA ILE A 41 -1.65 -6.94 12.56
C ILE A 41 -0.95 -8.24 12.93
N GLU A 42 0.38 -8.22 13.14
CA GLU A 42 1.17 -9.36 13.61
C GLU A 42 0.59 -9.92 14.90
N ALA A 43 0.46 -9.06 15.93
CA ALA A 43 -0.11 -9.48 17.21
C ALA A 43 -1.54 -10.06 17.09
N ALA A 44 -2.39 -9.46 16.24
CA ALA A 44 -3.77 -9.91 16.04
C ALA A 44 -3.85 -11.25 15.30
N PHE A 45 -2.99 -11.49 14.30
CA PHE A 45 -2.96 -12.75 13.57
C PHE A 45 -2.38 -13.88 14.39
N GLU A 46 -1.24 -13.65 15.04
CA GLU A 46 -0.55 -14.63 15.88
C GLU A 46 -1.40 -15.12 17.06
N ALA A 47 -2.28 -14.26 17.59
CA ALA A 47 -3.23 -14.64 18.63
C ALA A 47 -4.14 -15.84 18.24
N SER A 48 -4.27 -16.13 16.94
CA SER A 48 -5.19 -17.15 16.43
C SER A 48 -4.57 -18.19 15.51
N CYS A 49 -3.44 -17.90 14.85
CA CYS A 49 -2.86 -18.81 13.84
C CYS A 49 -2.00 -19.94 14.44
N GLY A 50 -1.42 -19.75 15.61
CA GLY A 50 -0.40 -20.66 16.16
C GLY A 50 0.87 -20.66 15.31
N CYS A 51 1.21 -19.54 14.70
CA CYS A 51 2.34 -19.31 13.83
C CYS A 51 3.16 -18.12 14.29
N ASP A 52 4.30 -17.88 13.64
CA ASP A 52 5.14 -16.69 13.69
C ASP A 52 4.93 -15.92 12.37
N LEU A 53 4.39 -14.70 12.42
CA LEU A 53 4.19 -13.83 11.26
C LEU A 53 5.37 -12.87 11.13
N GLN A 54 6.17 -13.04 10.09
CA GLN A 54 7.31 -12.17 9.81
C GLN A 54 7.00 -11.21 8.68
N MET A 55 6.86 -9.92 9.01
CA MET A 55 6.68 -8.87 8.00
C MET A 55 8.02 -8.20 7.70
N ILE A 56 8.40 -8.15 6.42
CA ILE A 56 9.70 -7.64 5.97
C ILE A 56 9.48 -6.47 5.03
N GLY A 57 9.98 -5.28 5.42
CA GLY A 57 9.99 -4.09 4.58
C GLY A 57 10.90 -4.26 3.36
N ALA A 58 10.45 -3.75 2.22
CA ALA A 58 11.15 -3.88 0.94
C ALA A 58 11.05 -2.60 0.08
N GLY A 59 11.09 -1.44 0.71
CA GLY A 59 10.82 -0.15 0.07
C GLY A 59 9.32 0.09 -0.08
N ASP A 60 8.90 0.84 -1.09
CA ASP A 60 7.47 1.01 -1.45
C ASP A 60 7.05 0.00 -2.55
N GLY A 61 5.79 0.03 -3.00
CA GLY A 61 5.19 -1.01 -3.85
C GLY A 61 5.92 -1.27 -5.17
N ALA A 62 6.46 -0.25 -5.84
CA ALA A 62 7.22 -0.45 -7.08
C ALA A 62 8.58 -1.11 -6.81
N ALA A 63 9.27 -0.75 -5.71
CA ALA A 63 10.50 -1.40 -5.26
C ALA A 63 10.24 -2.85 -4.81
N LEU A 64 9.13 -3.07 -4.09
CA LEU A 64 8.67 -4.39 -3.67
C LEU A 64 8.48 -5.34 -4.87
N LEU A 65 7.80 -4.90 -5.93
CA LEU A 65 7.65 -5.69 -7.15
C LEU A 65 8.98 -5.91 -7.86
N ALA A 66 9.87 -4.93 -7.88
CA ALA A 66 11.20 -5.06 -8.48
C ALA A 66 12.04 -6.11 -7.73
N ARG A 67 12.01 -6.11 -6.41
CA ARG A 67 12.65 -7.13 -5.56
C ARG A 67 12.10 -8.52 -5.86
N LEU A 68 10.78 -8.68 -5.88
CA LEU A 68 10.15 -9.95 -6.20
C LEU A 68 10.57 -10.48 -7.59
N LYS A 69 10.63 -9.62 -8.61
CA LYS A 69 11.09 -9.99 -9.95
C LYS A 69 12.56 -10.43 -9.96
N LEU A 70 13.41 -9.81 -9.15
CA LEU A 70 14.83 -10.17 -9.02
C LEU A 70 15.01 -11.51 -8.32
N GLU A 71 14.29 -11.77 -7.26
CA GLU A 71 14.34 -13.02 -6.49
C GLU A 71 13.68 -14.16 -7.25
N GLY A 72 12.58 -13.89 -7.96
CA GLY A 72 11.80 -14.87 -8.71
C GLY A 72 11.25 -15.97 -7.80
N SER A 73 11.31 -17.23 -8.25
CA SER A 73 10.86 -18.38 -7.45
C SER A 73 11.77 -18.75 -6.28
N ARG A 74 12.84 -17.98 -6.04
CA ARG A 74 13.76 -18.17 -4.90
C ARG A 74 13.47 -17.20 -3.75
N THR A 75 12.42 -16.38 -3.88
CA THR A 75 12.00 -15.48 -2.80
C THR A 75 11.63 -16.27 -1.55
N ASP A 76 11.95 -15.72 -0.40
CA ASP A 76 11.56 -16.30 0.90
C ASP A 76 10.14 -15.83 1.31
N ALA A 77 9.50 -14.95 0.52
CA ALA A 77 8.16 -14.50 0.82
C ALA A 77 7.10 -15.56 0.48
N ASP A 78 6.09 -15.65 1.32
CA ASP A 78 4.86 -16.41 1.10
C ASP A 78 3.76 -15.53 0.50
N ILE A 79 3.75 -14.25 0.92
CA ILE A 79 2.77 -13.23 0.51
C ILE A 79 3.50 -11.95 0.15
N ILE A 80 3.00 -11.27 -0.87
CA ILE A 80 3.31 -9.86 -1.17
C ILE A 80 2.10 -9.03 -0.78
N LEU A 81 2.29 -8.02 0.09
CA LEU A 81 1.27 -7.09 0.56
C LEU A 81 1.73 -5.67 0.27
N GLY A 82 0.89 -4.83 -0.38
CA GLY A 82 1.20 -3.44 -0.66
C GLY A 82 1.62 -3.17 -2.12
N LEU A 83 1.26 -4.06 -3.05
CA LEU A 83 1.13 -3.66 -4.45
C LEU A 83 -0.17 -2.89 -4.63
N ASP A 84 -0.22 -2.03 -5.64
CA ASP A 84 -1.45 -1.34 -6.01
C ASP A 84 -1.97 -1.76 -7.40
N THR A 85 -3.15 -1.30 -7.77
CA THR A 85 -3.78 -1.61 -9.05
C THR A 85 -2.95 -1.19 -10.28
N ASN A 86 -2.03 -0.23 -10.14
CA ASN A 86 -1.10 0.14 -11.22
C ASN A 86 -0.01 -0.92 -11.45
N LEU A 87 0.20 -1.82 -10.50
CA LEU A 87 1.25 -2.86 -10.52
C LEU A 87 0.70 -4.27 -10.71
N THR A 88 -0.60 -4.52 -10.44
CA THR A 88 -1.17 -5.89 -10.44
C THR A 88 -1.03 -6.62 -11.76
N ALA A 89 -1.24 -5.95 -12.91
CA ALA A 89 -1.03 -6.59 -14.21
C ALA A 89 0.42 -7.02 -14.42
N ALA A 90 1.39 -6.14 -14.10
CA ALA A 90 2.81 -6.46 -14.21
C ALA A 90 3.27 -7.51 -13.18
N ALA A 91 2.60 -7.61 -12.05
CA ALA A 91 2.80 -8.66 -11.06
C ALA A 91 2.26 -10.01 -11.55
N ALA A 92 1.04 -10.02 -12.09
CA ALA A 92 0.44 -11.22 -12.67
C ALA A 92 1.26 -11.82 -13.82
N GLU A 93 1.82 -10.96 -14.70
CA GLU A 93 2.70 -11.37 -15.80
C GLU A 93 3.98 -12.11 -15.36
N THR A 94 4.40 -11.95 -14.09
CA THR A 94 5.55 -12.69 -13.55
C THR A 94 5.30 -14.19 -13.44
N GLY A 95 4.03 -14.62 -13.34
CA GLY A 95 3.65 -16.01 -13.07
C GLY A 95 4.01 -16.50 -11.65
N LEU A 96 4.39 -15.58 -10.75
CA LEU A 96 4.82 -15.93 -9.39
C LEU A 96 3.65 -16.04 -8.39
N PHE A 97 2.47 -15.54 -8.74
CA PHE A 97 1.31 -15.54 -7.87
C PHE A 97 0.39 -16.75 -8.09
N ALA A 98 -0.17 -17.26 -7.00
CA ALA A 98 -1.16 -18.34 -7.02
C ALA A 98 -2.58 -17.77 -6.93
N PRO A 99 -3.59 -18.47 -7.49
CA PRO A 99 -4.99 -18.13 -7.25
C PRO A 99 -5.33 -18.12 -5.75
N ILE A 100 -6.18 -17.17 -5.37
CA ILE A 100 -6.67 -17.02 -4.00
C ILE A 100 -8.19 -17.19 -3.94
N SER A 101 -8.72 -17.48 -2.74
CA SER A 101 -10.15 -17.64 -2.50
C SER A 101 -10.57 -16.83 -1.27
N VAL A 102 -10.46 -15.50 -1.39
CA VAL A 102 -10.89 -14.57 -0.34
C VAL A 102 -12.32 -14.12 -0.60
N THR A 103 -13.18 -14.23 0.42
CA THR A 103 -14.57 -13.79 0.32
C THR A 103 -14.83 -12.68 1.32
N ALA A 104 -15.27 -11.52 0.83
CA ALA A 104 -15.62 -10.36 1.65
C ALA A 104 -16.67 -9.47 0.98
N ASN A 105 -17.33 -8.65 1.79
CA ASN A 105 -18.19 -7.58 1.30
C ASN A 105 -17.37 -6.31 1.13
N TYR A 106 -16.63 -6.22 0.04
CA TYR A 106 -15.75 -5.09 -0.22
C TYR A 106 -16.53 -3.77 -0.36
N THR A 107 -16.00 -2.73 0.27
CA THR A 107 -16.51 -1.35 0.19
C THR A 107 -15.65 -0.45 -0.71
N VAL A 108 -14.70 -1.06 -1.41
CA VAL A 108 -13.88 -0.41 -2.44
C VAL A 108 -14.80 0.11 -3.55
N PRO A 109 -14.68 1.39 -3.97
CA PRO A 109 -15.47 1.94 -5.07
C PRO A 109 -15.32 1.12 -6.36
N GLY A 110 -16.46 0.76 -6.97
CA GLY A 110 -16.49 -0.13 -8.14
C GLY A 110 -16.50 -1.62 -7.81
N GLY A 111 -16.35 -2.00 -6.54
CA GLY A 111 -16.24 -3.40 -6.11
C GLY A 111 -14.86 -4.00 -6.40
N TRP A 112 -14.71 -5.29 -6.14
CA TRP A 112 -13.46 -6.01 -6.39
C TRP A 112 -13.71 -7.42 -6.92
N ALA A 113 -12.95 -7.79 -7.96
CA ALA A 113 -12.91 -9.15 -8.48
C ALA A 113 -11.57 -9.38 -9.19
N ASP A 114 -10.66 -10.08 -8.53
CA ASP A 114 -9.37 -10.49 -9.07
C ASP A 114 -9.02 -11.88 -8.54
N PRO A 115 -8.55 -12.83 -9.40
CA PRO A 115 -8.26 -14.19 -8.97
C PRO A 115 -6.94 -14.34 -8.21
N LEU A 116 -6.04 -13.36 -8.26
CA LEU A 116 -4.69 -13.42 -7.69
C LEU A 116 -4.48 -12.47 -6.52
N PHE A 117 -5.28 -11.39 -6.44
CA PHE A 117 -5.08 -10.31 -5.49
C PHE A 117 -6.37 -9.98 -4.73
N ALA A 118 -6.23 -9.73 -3.42
CA ALA A 118 -7.31 -9.24 -2.57
C ALA A 118 -6.94 -7.84 -2.02
N PRO A 119 -7.85 -6.86 -2.05
CA PRO A 119 -7.61 -5.54 -1.51
C PRO A 119 -7.66 -5.55 0.01
N PHE A 120 -6.84 -4.71 0.65
CA PHE A 120 -6.89 -4.51 2.09
C PHE A 120 -7.18 -3.07 2.48
N ASP A 121 -6.82 -2.10 1.63
CA ASP A 121 -7.18 -0.70 1.78
C ASP A 121 -7.25 0.03 0.43
N TRP A 122 -7.66 1.30 0.48
CA TRP A 122 -7.74 2.17 -0.69
C TRP A 122 -7.79 3.64 -0.27
N GLY A 123 -7.51 4.54 -1.22
CA GLY A 123 -7.57 5.98 -0.99
C GLY A 123 -7.40 6.76 -2.27
N TYR A 124 -7.24 8.07 -2.14
CA TYR A 124 -6.99 8.97 -3.26
C TYR A 124 -5.72 9.76 -3.03
N PHE A 125 -4.86 9.82 -4.03
CA PHE A 125 -3.68 10.68 -3.95
C PHE A 125 -4.09 12.15 -3.89
N ALA A 126 -3.38 12.91 -3.08
CA ALA A 126 -3.55 14.34 -2.94
C ALA A 126 -2.26 15.00 -2.45
N PHE A 127 -2.10 16.28 -2.73
CA PHE A 127 -1.09 17.09 -2.07
C PHE A 127 -1.60 17.55 -0.71
N VAL A 128 -0.94 17.11 0.35
CA VAL A 128 -1.16 17.58 1.72
C VAL A 128 -0.40 18.88 1.95
N LYS A 129 -1.01 19.79 2.67
CA LYS A 129 -0.51 21.15 2.94
C LYS A 129 -0.95 21.64 4.31
N ASN A 130 -0.36 22.74 4.79
CA ASN A 130 -0.95 23.49 5.88
C ASN A 130 -2.29 24.13 5.45
N ALA A 131 -3.28 24.14 6.33
CA ALA A 131 -4.64 24.57 6.02
C ALA A 131 -4.72 26.04 5.55
N GLU A 132 -3.80 26.88 6.02
CA GLU A 132 -3.69 28.31 5.67
C GLU A 132 -3.17 28.57 4.25
N ILE A 133 -2.48 27.60 3.64
CA ILE A 133 -2.00 27.72 2.26
C ILE A 133 -3.20 27.60 1.32
N GLU A 134 -3.35 28.56 0.41
CA GLU A 134 -4.38 28.50 -0.63
C GLU A 134 -4.15 27.29 -1.55
N SER A 135 -5.19 26.52 -1.78
CA SER A 135 -5.10 25.33 -2.65
C SER A 135 -5.05 25.74 -4.11
N PRO A 136 -4.06 25.27 -4.89
CA PRO A 136 -4.16 25.34 -6.34
C PRO A 136 -5.36 24.51 -6.81
N ALA A 137 -6.11 25.03 -7.79
CA ALA A 137 -7.31 24.34 -8.28
C ALA A 137 -7.01 23.09 -9.12
N ASN A 138 -5.81 22.97 -9.67
CA ASN A 138 -5.40 21.91 -10.57
C ASN A 138 -3.87 21.91 -10.76
N PHE A 139 -3.32 20.94 -11.52
CA PHE A 139 -1.88 20.87 -11.77
C PHE A 139 -1.34 22.08 -12.54
N ARG A 140 -2.10 22.71 -13.44
CA ARG A 140 -1.68 23.91 -14.14
C ARG A 140 -1.57 25.10 -13.18
N ALA A 141 -2.58 25.27 -12.32
CA ALA A 141 -2.55 26.31 -11.29
C ALA A 141 -1.44 26.09 -10.25
N LEU A 142 -1.08 24.84 -9.96
CA LEU A 142 0.07 24.51 -9.12
C LEU A 142 1.37 24.92 -9.83
N ALA A 143 1.53 24.58 -11.10
CA ALA A 143 2.70 24.95 -11.90
C ALA A 143 2.87 26.47 -12.06
N ASP A 144 1.75 27.22 -12.18
CA ASP A 144 1.75 28.68 -12.25
C ASP A 144 2.01 29.39 -10.91
N SER A 145 2.10 28.63 -9.80
CA SER A 145 2.30 29.16 -8.45
C SER A 145 3.77 29.11 -8.00
N ASP A 146 4.10 29.82 -6.94
CA ASP A 146 5.41 29.75 -6.28
C ASP A 146 5.50 28.56 -5.27
N LEU A 147 4.44 27.76 -5.11
CA LEU A 147 4.36 26.66 -4.14
C LEU A 147 5.41 25.61 -4.43
N LYS A 148 6.09 25.16 -3.38
CA LYS A 148 7.11 24.12 -3.45
C LYS A 148 6.54 22.76 -3.00
N ILE A 149 6.82 21.73 -3.77
CA ILE A 149 6.31 20.38 -3.52
C ILE A 149 7.43 19.37 -3.37
N VAL A 150 7.19 18.37 -2.52
CA VAL A 150 7.98 17.14 -2.46
C VAL A 150 7.14 15.99 -3.02
N ILE A 151 7.72 15.24 -3.94
CA ILE A 151 7.11 14.08 -4.57
C ILE A 151 8.02 12.85 -4.41
N GLN A 152 7.51 11.67 -4.76
CA GLN A 152 8.27 10.44 -4.71
C GLN A 152 8.58 9.93 -6.12
N ASP A 153 9.63 9.12 -6.20
CA ASP A 153 10.08 8.51 -7.47
C ASP A 153 9.09 7.43 -7.93
N PRO A 154 8.47 7.57 -9.12
CA PRO A 154 7.52 6.58 -9.65
C PRO A 154 8.14 5.21 -9.94
N ARG A 155 9.47 5.09 -9.90
CA ARG A 155 10.19 3.83 -10.14
C ARG A 155 10.32 2.98 -8.87
N SER A 156 10.18 3.58 -7.70
CA SER A 156 10.31 2.91 -6.40
C SER A 156 9.06 3.03 -5.54
N SER A 157 8.37 4.18 -5.57
CA SER A 157 7.27 4.52 -4.65
C SER A 157 5.89 4.32 -5.28
N THR A 158 4.95 3.82 -4.47
CA THR A 158 3.53 3.74 -4.81
C THR A 158 2.91 5.12 -5.03
N PRO A 159 3.04 6.11 -4.10
CA PRO A 159 2.55 7.46 -4.38
C PRO A 159 3.19 8.11 -5.60
N GLY A 160 4.49 7.92 -5.81
CA GLY A 160 5.17 8.45 -6.99
C GLY A 160 4.59 7.89 -8.29
N LEU A 161 4.36 6.58 -8.36
CA LEU A 161 3.68 5.94 -9.50
C LEU A 161 2.24 6.42 -9.63
N GLY A 162 1.54 6.58 -8.49
CA GLY A 162 0.19 7.11 -8.46
C GLY A 162 0.09 8.53 -9.02
N LEU A 163 1.01 9.42 -8.67
CA LEU A 163 1.08 10.77 -9.22
C LEU A 163 1.35 10.73 -10.73
N LEU A 164 2.25 9.86 -11.17
CA LEU A 164 2.52 9.68 -12.60
C LEU A 164 1.25 9.33 -13.37
N MET A 165 0.46 8.37 -12.83
CA MET A 165 -0.79 7.95 -13.42
C MET A 165 -1.89 9.01 -13.27
N TRP A 166 -1.90 9.77 -12.18
CA TRP A 166 -2.85 10.86 -11.98
C TRP A 166 -2.69 11.95 -13.04
N VAL A 167 -1.47 12.45 -13.24
CA VAL A 167 -1.19 13.43 -14.31
C VAL A 167 -1.55 12.85 -15.67
N LYS A 168 -1.24 11.57 -15.93
CA LYS A 168 -1.60 10.92 -17.20
C LYS A 168 -3.11 10.76 -17.40
N ALA A 169 -3.87 10.44 -16.36
CA ALA A 169 -5.33 10.31 -16.40
C ALA A 169 -6.02 11.67 -16.62
N ALA A 170 -5.51 12.72 -15.97
CA ALA A 170 -6.07 14.05 -16.05
C ALA A 170 -5.77 14.76 -17.38
N TYR A 171 -4.56 14.56 -17.94
CA TYR A 171 -4.08 15.38 -19.08
C TYR A 171 -3.74 14.57 -20.34
N GLY A 172 -3.75 13.26 -20.28
CA GLY A 172 -3.54 12.41 -21.47
C GLY A 172 -2.24 12.74 -22.21
N ASN A 173 -2.35 13.25 -23.43
CA ASN A 173 -1.19 13.60 -24.26
C ASN A 173 -0.46 14.86 -23.79
N ASP A 174 -1.09 15.71 -22.99
CA ASP A 174 -0.48 16.93 -22.44
C ASP A 174 0.32 16.65 -21.16
N ALA A 175 0.34 15.40 -20.65
CA ALA A 175 1.02 15.05 -19.40
C ALA A 175 2.51 15.44 -19.39
N ALA A 176 3.22 15.27 -20.51
CA ALA A 176 4.61 15.68 -20.63
C ALA A 176 4.82 17.19 -20.40
N GLN A 177 3.90 18.02 -20.90
CA GLN A 177 3.94 19.46 -20.68
C GLN A 177 3.68 19.82 -19.23
N ILE A 178 2.70 19.14 -18.57
CA ILE A 178 2.44 19.35 -17.14
C ILE A 178 3.69 19.06 -16.31
N TRP A 179 4.41 17.98 -16.61
CA TRP A 179 5.66 17.67 -15.90
C TRP A 179 6.75 18.73 -16.12
N ALA A 180 6.88 19.25 -17.35
CA ALA A 180 7.82 20.33 -17.65
C ALA A 180 7.45 21.61 -16.89
N ASP A 181 6.16 21.96 -16.85
CA ASP A 181 5.67 23.15 -16.17
C ASP A 181 5.83 23.05 -14.63
N LEU A 182 5.69 21.82 -14.04
CA LEU A 182 5.85 21.58 -12.61
C LEU A 182 7.31 21.50 -12.15
N SER A 183 8.28 21.42 -13.06
CA SER A 183 9.68 21.16 -12.72
C SER A 183 10.26 22.13 -11.69
N ASP A 184 9.91 23.41 -11.79
CA ASP A 184 10.38 24.47 -10.88
C ASP A 184 9.70 24.44 -9.49
N ASN A 185 8.55 23.75 -9.37
CA ASN A 185 7.86 23.58 -8.10
C ASN A 185 8.44 22.41 -7.30
N ILE A 186 9.05 21.41 -7.95
CA ILE A 186 9.55 20.19 -7.31
C ILE A 186 10.87 20.47 -6.60
N VAL A 187 10.87 20.46 -5.27
CA VAL A 187 12.09 20.64 -4.45
C VAL A 187 12.99 19.42 -4.55
N THR A 188 12.37 18.23 -4.43
CA THR A 188 13.07 16.96 -4.50
C THR A 188 12.13 15.81 -4.82
N VAL A 189 12.73 14.71 -5.25
CA VAL A 189 12.08 13.43 -5.54
C VAL A 189 12.67 12.39 -4.60
N THR A 190 11.92 11.95 -3.60
CA THR A 190 12.39 10.98 -2.60
C THR A 190 12.22 9.53 -3.08
N ALA A 191 12.92 8.59 -2.47
CA ALA A 191 12.80 7.17 -2.80
C ALA A 191 11.45 6.58 -2.36
N GLY A 192 10.89 7.05 -1.24
CA GLY A 192 9.65 6.55 -0.64
C GLY A 192 8.84 7.65 0.05
N TRP A 193 7.65 7.24 0.52
CA TRP A 193 6.68 8.16 1.10
C TRP A 193 7.14 8.75 2.44
N SER A 194 7.72 7.94 3.33
CA SER A 194 8.08 8.39 4.69
C SER A 194 9.08 9.54 4.68
N GLU A 195 10.06 9.51 3.77
CA GLU A 195 11.06 10.57 3.62
C GLU A 195 10.39 11.87 3.15
N ALA A 196 9.54 11.80 2.10
CA ALA A 196 8.84 12.96 1.58
C ALA A 196 7.95 13.62 2.63
N TYR A 197 7.19 12.82 3.38
CA TYR A 197 6.29 13.34 4.41
C TYR A 197 7.06 13.97 5.58
N GLY A 198 8.20 13.38 5.96
CA GLY A 198 9.12 13.95 6.94
C GLY A 198 9.63 15.33 6.54
N MET A 199 10.10 15.50 5.31
CA MET A 199 10.56 16.80 4.78
C MET A 199 9.45 17.86 4.84
N PHE A 200 8.22 17.50 4.50
CA PHE A 200 7.08 18.40 4.62
C PHE A 200 6.82 18.81 6.07
N LEU A 201 6.88 17.88 7.03
CA LEU A 201 6.69 18.19 8.44
C LEU A 201 7.80 19.06 9.00
N GLU A 202 9.02 18.97 8.48
CA GLU A 202 10.16 19.83 8.81
C GLU A 202 10.09 21.20 8.12
N GLY A 203 9.10 21.43 7.25
CA GLY A 203 8.87 22.71 6.57
C GLY A 203 9.75 22.96 5.36
N GLU A 204 10.32 21.92 4.77
CA GLU A 204 11.19 22.00 3.58
C GLU A 204 10.39 22.21 2.28
N ALA A 205 9.06 22.02 2.31
CA ALA A 205 8.15 22.26 1.20
C ALA A 205 6.78 22.69 1.69
N ASP A 206 6.04 23.40 0.84
CA ASP A 206 4.68 23.87 1.12
C ASP A 206 3.65 22.73 1.08
N MET A 207 3.91 21.74 0.22
CA MET A 207 3.02 20.60 -0.02
C MET A 207 3.83 19.30 -0.24
N VAL A 208 3.20 18.20 0.12
CA VAL A 208 3.74 16.85 -0.10
C VAL A 208 2.71 15.97 -0.78
N LEU A 209 3.15 15.17 -1.73
CA LEU A 209 2.29 14.12 -2.29
C LEU A 209 2.01 13.04 -1.23
N SER A 210 0.74 12.83 -0.95
CA SER A 210 0.24 11.83 -0.01
C SER A 210 -1.21 11.48 -0.38
N TYR A 211 -2.14 11.46 0.61
CA TYR A 211 -3.52 11.04 0.39
C TYR A 211 -4.53 12.04 0.96
N THR A 212 -5.76 12.00 0.43
CA THR A 212 -6.88 12.79 0.98
C THR A 212 -7.17 12.45 2.45
N THR A 213 -6.75 11.29 2.90
CA THR A 213 -6.91 10.79 4.27
C THR A 213 -5.79 11.20 5.23
N SER A 214 -4.64 11.62 4.73
CA SER A 214 -3.47 11.94 5.57
C SER A 214 -3.73 13.03 6.63
N PRO A 215 -4.55 14.07 6.39
CA PRO A 215 -4.89 15.03 7.42
C PRO A 215 -5.60 14.44 8.64
N ALA A 216 -6.25 13.26 8.50
CA ALA A 216 -6.90 12.58 9.61
C ALA A 216 -5.91 12.11 10.68
N TYR A 217 -4.68 11.77 10.31
CA TYR A 217 -3.62 11.46 11.27
C TYR A 217 -3.41 12.62 12.24
N HIS A 218 -3.16 13.83 11.72
CA HIS A 218 -2.92 15.00 12.54
C HIS A 218 -4.13 15.33 13.42
N LEU A 219 -5.34 15.29 12.84
CA LEU A 219 -6.56 15.61 13.57
C LEU A 219 -6.87 14.59 14.68
N ILE A 220 -6.76 13.29 14.40
CA ILE A 220 -7.22 12.21 15.29
C ILE A 220 -6.14 11.82 16.30
N ALA A 221 -4.88 11.64 15.84
CA ALA A 221 -3.80 11.19 16.70
C ALA A 221 -3.12 12.34 17.46
N GLU A 222 -3.02 13.53 16.85
CA GLU A 222 -2.28 14.66 17.42
C GLU A 222 -3.21 15.79 17.91
N GLY A 223 -4.50 15.76 17.56
CA GLY A 223 -5.44 16.87 17.86
C GLY A 223 -5.14 18.13 17.06
N ASP A 224 -4.39 18.02 15.96
CA ASP A 224 -3.95 19.13 15.11
C ASP A 224 -4.82 19.25 13.85
N ALA A 225 -5.59 20.30 13.74
CA ALA A 225 -6.41 20.62 12.56
C ALA A 225 -5.68 21.51 11.54
N SER A 226 -4.37 21.73 11.69
CA SER A 226 -3.60 22.62 10.81
C SER A 226 -3.27 22.01 9.44
N LYS A 227 -3.51 20.72 9.22
CA LYS A 227 -3.27 20.05 7.95
C LYS A 227 -4.56 19.86 7.15
N SER A 228 -4.44 20.00 5.84
CA SER A 228 -5.50 19.73 4.87
C SER A 228 -4.89 19.19 3.59
N TYR A 229 -5.71 18.87 2.59
CA TYR A 229 -5.22 18.52 1.26
C TYR A 229 -5.77 19.49 0.20
N ALA A 230 -5.06 19.66 -0.89
CA ALA A 230 -5.51 20.43 -2.04
C ALA A 230 -6.55 19.64 -2.83
N VAL A 231 -7.70 20.25 -3.08
CA VAL A 231 -8.77 19.66 -3.93
C VAL A 231 -8.54 20.13 -5.35
N PHE A 232 -8.34 19.18 -6.27
CA PHE A 232 -8.11 19.45 -7.69
C PHE A 232 -9.39 19.26 -8.50
N ASP A 233 -9.65 20.21 -9.41
CA ASP A 233 -10.85 20.23 -10.25
C ASP A 233 -10.92 19.03 -11.21
N GLU A 234 -9.77 18.53 -11.67
CA GLU A 234 -9.68 17.33 -12.49
C GLU A 234 -9.96 16.02 -11.75
N GLY A 235 -10.19 16.10 -10.43
CA GLY A 235 -10.37 14.95 -9.56
C GLY A 235 -9.06 14.37 -9.03
N HIS A 236 -9.16 13.26 -8.32
CA HIS A 236 -8.04 12.58 -7.67
C HIS A 236 -7.91 11.14 -8.14
N TYR A 237 -6.69 10.68 -8.32
CA TYR A 237 -6.43 9.31 -8.73
C TYR A 237 -6.56 8.35 -7.54
N MET A 238 -7.38 7.32 -7.72
CA MET A 238 -7.62 6.31 -6.69
C MET A 238 -6.51 5.27 -6.69
N GLN A 239 -6.06 4.92 -5.49
CA GLN A 239 -5.21 3.76 -5.23
C GLN A 239 -6.03 2.69 -4.53
N ILE A 240 -5.82 1.43 -4.92
CA ILE A 240 -6.32 0.26 -4.20
C ILE A 240 -5.11 -0.63 -3.94
N GLU A 241 -4.76 -0.81 -2.67
CA GLU A 241 -3.65 -1.68 -2.28
C GLU A 241 -4.13 -3.11 -2.08
N VAL A 242 -3.28 -4.04 -2.51
CA VAL A 242 -3.64 -5.45 -2.57
C VAL A 242 -2.55 -6.34 -1.99
N ALA A 243 -2.96 -7.55 -1.58
CA ALA A 243 -2.05 -8.65 -1.26
C ALA A 243 -2.30 -9.84 -2.17
N GLY A 244 -1.24 -10.60 -2.45
CA GLY A 244 -1.29 -11.83 -3.24
C GLY A 244 -0.39 -12.92 -2.67
N LYS A 245 -0.87 -14.18 -2.73
CA LYS A 245 -0.12 -15.36 -2.32
C LYS A 245 0.84 -15.80 -3.41
N LEU A 246 2.08 -16.16 -3.04
CA LEU A 246 3.05 -16.68 -3.98
C LEU A 246 2.86 -18.17 -4.26
N ALA A 247 3.11 -18.58 -5.50
CA ALA A 247 2.86 -19.95 -5.97
C ALA A 247 3.87 -20.97 -5.43
N ASN A 248 5.05 -20.50 -5.02
CA ASN A 248 6.13 -21.33 -4.48
C ASN A 248 6.13 -21.43 -2.94
N THR A 249 5.14 -20.85 -2.27
CA THR A 249 5.07 -20.93 -0.80
C THR A 249 4.90 -22.35 -0.29
N ASP A 250 5.66 -22.72 0.72
CA ASP A 250 5.48 -23.97 1.48
C ASP A 250 4.41 -23.82 2.58
N GLN A 251 3.94 -22.59 2.84
CA GLN A 251 2.94 -22.22 3.85
C GLN A 251 1.57 -21.89 3.24
N SER A 252 1.19 -22.55 2.13
CA SER A 252 0.01 -22.18 1.33
C SER A 252 -1.29 -22.08 2.16
N ALA A 253 -1.52 -23.01 3.09
CA ALA A 253 -2.71 -22.98 3.95
C ALA A 253 -2.69 -21.80 4.93
N LEU A 254 -1.53 -21.49 5.49
CA LEU A 254 -1.34 -20.35 6.41
C LEU A 254 -1.45 -19.01 5.66
N ALA A 255 -0.94 -18.95 4.44
CA ALA A 255 -1.10 -17.79 3.56
C ALA A 255 -2.57 -17.54 3.21
N ASP A 256 -3.34 -18.59 2.90
CA ASP A 256 -4.79 -18.45 2.67
C ASP A 256 -5.53 -17.99 3.93
N GLN A 257 -5.11 -18.47 5.12
CA GLN A 257 -5.66 -18.02 6.40
C GLN A 257 -5.35 -16.53 6.64
N PHE A 258 -4.13 -16.08 6.35
CA PHE A 258 -3.76 -14.66 6.48
C PHE A 258 -4.56 -13.77 5.51
N LEU A 259 -4.70 -14.16 4.25
CA LEU A 259 -5.48 -13.39 3.29
C LEU A 259 -6.97 -13.30 3.67
N GLN A 260 -7.53 -14.36 4.26
CA GLN A 260 -8.90 -14.31 4.79
C GLN A 260 -8.99 -13.47 6.07
N PHE A 261 -7.96 -13.51 6.94
CA PHE A 261 -7.86 -12.63 8.11
C PHE A 261 -7.75 -11.15 7.70
N MET A 262 -7.04 -10.85 6.62
CA MET A 262 -6.86 -9.50 6.09
C MET A 262 -8.19 -8.77 5.80
N VAL A 263 -9.24 -9.50 5.45
CA VAL A 263 -10.59 -8.93 5.23
C VAL A 263 -11.51 -9.04 6.45
N SER A 264 -11.01 -9.48 7.59
CA SER A 264 -11.76 -9.55 8.86
C SER A 264 -11.84 -8.21 9.57
N ASP A 265 -12.79 -8.07 10.49
CA ASP A 265 -12.94 -6.89 11.34
C ASP A 265 -11.68 -6.61 12.19
N ALA A 266 -10.99 -7.68 12.63
CA ALA A 266 -9.77 -7.57 13.44
C ALA A 266 -8.62 -6.88 12.67
N PHE A 267 -8.45 -7.16 11.39
CA PHE A 267 -7.47 -6.48 10.54
C PHE A 267 -7.97 -5.10 10.10
N GLN A 268 -9.19 -5.05 9.58
CA GLN A 268 -9.74 -3.85 8.93
C GLN A 268 -9.97 -2.69 9.90
N SER A 269 -10.17 -2.97 11.20
CA SER A 269 -10.26 -1.95 12.25
C SER A 269 -8.92 -1.27 12.55
N ILE A 270 -7.78 -1.90 12.20
CA ILE A 270 -6.44 -1.36 12.41
C ILE A 270 -6.12 -0.30 11.35
N ILE A 271 -6.51 -0.53 10.09
CA ILE A 271 -6.14 0.29 8.93
C ILE A 271 -6.43 1.79 9.08
N PRO A 272 -7.64 2.24 9.49
CA PRO A 272 -7.96 3.66 9.51
C PRO A 272 -7.12 4.51 10.46
N THR A 273 -6.51 3.91 11.50
CA THR A 273 -5.79 4.64 12.55
C THR A 273 -4.29 4.36 12.60
N THR A 274 -3.79 3.50 11.71
CA THR A 274 -2.36 3.18 11.61
C THR A 274 -1.81 3.34 10.20
N ASN A 275 -2.58 2.94 9.18
CA ASN A 275 -2.24 3.15 7.77
C ASN A 275 -2.89 4.42 7.19
N TRP A 276 -3.90 4.97 7.89
CA TRP A 276 -4.61 6.20 7.51
C TRP A 276 -5.23 6.13 6.11
N MET A 277 -5.71 4.94 5.73
CA MET A 277 -6.38 4.66 4.47
C MET A 277 -7.81 4.20 4.73
N PHE A 278 -8.67 4.25 3.71
CA PHE A 278 -9.99 3.62 3.78
C PHE A 278 -9.82 2.10 3.81
N PRO A 279 -10.43 1.38 4.76
CA PRO A 279 -10.37 -0.08 4.79
C PRO A 279 -11.13 -0.68 3.60
N ALA A 280 -10.65 -1.81 3.06
CA ALA A 280 -11.30 -2.49 1.93
C ALA A 280 -12.66 -3.09 2.32
N VAL A 281 -12.85 -3.41 3.61
CA VAL A 281 -14.11 -3.81 4.22
C VAL A 281 -14.37 -2.88 5.40
N THR A 282 -15.50 -2.21 5.42
CA THR A 282 -15.83 -1.28 6.51
C THR A 282 -15.90 -2.04 7.85
N PRO A 283 -15.12 -1.63 8.87
CA PRO A 283 -15.19 -2.24 10.20
C PRO A 283 -16.58 -2.13 10.83
N VAL A 284 -16.91 -3.06 11.70
CA VAL A 284 -18.20 -3.07 12.43
C VAL A 284 -18.43 -1.78 13.22
N ALA A 285 -17.37 -1.21 13.80
CA ALA A 285 -17.42 0.05 14.53
C ALA A 285 -17.52 1.28 13.62
N GLY A 286 -17.39 1.11 12.30
CA GLY A 286 -17.29 2.21 11.33
C GLY A 286 -15.92 2.88 11.32
N LEU A 287 -15.82 4.00 10.62
CA LEU A 287 -14.60 4.83 10.56
C LEU A 287 -14.49 5.72 11.81
N PRO A 288 -13.26 6.07 12.24
CA PRO A 288 -13.05 6.99 13.36
C PRO A 288 -13.73 8.36 13.13
N VAL A 289 -14.17 8.99 14.22
CA VAL A 289 -14.69 10.36 14.16
C VAL A 289 -13.56 11.30 13.70
N GLY A 290 -13.82 12.11 12.68
CA GLY A 290 -12.82 12.97 12.06
C GLY A 290 -12.12 12.37 10.84
N PHE A 291 -12.35 11.09 10.54
CA PHE A 291 -11.89 10.49 9.29
C PHE A 291 -12.68 11.08 8.09
N PRO A 292 -12.03 11.40 6.96
CA PRO A 292 -12.72 12.04 5.84
C PRO A 292 -13.73 11.12 5.18
N ASN A 293 -14.67 11.72 4.45
CA ASN A 293 -15.52 10.95 3.54
C ASN A 293 -14.76 10.63 2.24
N ALA A 294 -15.10 9.51 1.62
CA ALA A 294 -14.63 9.20 0.29
C ALA A 294 -15.12 10.24 -0.74
N LEU A 295 -14.33 10.49 -1.76
CA LEU A 295 -14.71 11.34 -2.88
C LEU A 295 -15.87 10.71 -3.66
N ASN A 296 -16.68 11.53 -4.30
CA ASN A 296 -17.71 11.02 -5.19
C ASN A 296 -17.11 10.50 -6.52
N ALA A 297 -17.87 9.69 -7.24
CA ALA A 297 -17.41 9.05 -8.49
C ALA A 297 -16.95 10.05 -9.56
N ALA A 298 -17.53 11.26 -9.60
CA ALA A 298 -17.13 12.29 -10.58
C ALA A 298 -15.75 12.92 -10.28
N GLN A 299 -15.26 12.75 -9.07
CA GLN A 299 -13.94 13.22 -8.63
C GLN A 299 -12.90 12.09 -8.58
N SER A 300 -13.26 10.87 -8.97
CA SER A 300 -12.39 9.69 -8.92
C SER A 300 -11.85 9.38 -10.31
N LEU A 301 -10.51 9.36 -10.41
CA LEU A 301 -9.77 8.90 -11.59
C LEU A 301 -9.11 7.56 -11.26
N ILE A 302 -9.15 6.63 -12.19
CA ILE A 302 -8.43 5.35 -12.08
C ILE A 302 -8.30 4.74 -13.47
N PHE A 303 -7.14 4.17 -13.76
CA PHE A 303 -6.98 3.25 -14.89
C PHE A 303 -7.24 1.82 -14.45
N SER A 304 -7.77 1.01 -15.33
CA SER A 304 -7.73 -0.44 -15.13
C SER A 304 -6.28 -0.93 -15.08
N PRO A 305 -6.00 -2.07 -14.43
CA PRO A 305 -4.64 -2.63 -14.37
C PRO A 305 -3.97 -2.79 -15.73
N THR A 306 -4.74 -3.17 -16.76
CA THR A 306 -4.24 -3.33 -18.13
C THR A 306 -3.88 -1.99 -18.77
N GLU A 307 -4.71 -0.97 -18.59
CA GLU A 307 -4.42 0.40 -19.08
C GLU A 307 -3.19 0.98 -18.37
N ALA A 308 -3.11 0.85 -17.05
CA ALA A 308 -1.95 1.29 -16.27
C ALA A 308 -0.66 0.64 -16.76
N ALA A 309 -0.65 -0.67 -16.96
CA ALA A 309 0.51 -1.39 -17.49
C ALA A 309 0.90 -0.92 -18.91
N ALA A 310 -0.08 -0.65 -19.77
CA ALA A 310 0.18 -0.18 -21.15
C ALA A 310 0.76 1.25 -21.18
N LEU A 311 0.34 2.12 -20.25
CA LEU A 311 0.74 3.54 -20.22
C LEU A 311 2.05 3.78 -19.46
N ARG A 312 2.38 2.93 -18.48
CA ARG A 312 3.43 3.17 -17.49
C ARG A 312 4.78 3.54 -18.09
N ASN A 313 5.27 2.78 -19.07
CA ASN A 313 6.61 2.99 -19.63
C ASN A 313 6.69 4.32 -20.39
N ALA A 314 5.66 4.68 -21.15
CA ALA A 314 5.60 5.95 -21.86
C ALA A 314 5.53 7.13 -20.89
N ALA A 315 4.66 7.04 -19.87
CA ALA A 315 4.52 8.04 -18.83
C ALA A 315 5.83 8.25 -18.04
N LEU A 316 6.55 7.16 -17.70
CA LEU A 316 7.88 7.24 -17.08
C LEU A 316 8.89 7.98 -17.94
N ALA A 317 8.90 7.71 -19.25
CA ALA A 317 9.82 8.40 -20.17
C ALA A 317 9.47 9.90 -20.30
N GLU A 318 8.19 10.26 -20.34
CA GLU A 318 7.71 11.65 -20.34
C GLU A 318 8.20 12.38 -19.06
N TRP A 319 7.97 11.79 -17.89
CA TRP A 319 8.38 12.33 -16.59
C TRP A 319 9.90 12.51 -16.49
N GLN A 320 10.68 11.47 -16.84
CA GLN A 320 12.14 11.51 -16.80
C GLN A 320 12.71 12.60 -17.73
N THR A 321 12.14 12.73 -18.92
CA THR A 321 12.57 13.74 -19.90
C THR A 321 12.31 15.15 -19.38
N ALA A 322 11.15 15.39 -18.77
CA ALA A 322 10.77 16.68 -18.24
C ALA A 322 11.65 17.11 -17.06
N LEU A 323 11.94 16.20 -16.11
CA LEU A 323 12.71 16.50 -14.90
C LEU A 323 14.23 16.43 -15.09
N SER A 324 14.73 16.05 -16.27
CA SER A 324 16.18 16.03 -16.59
C SER A 324 16.64 17.27 -17.37
N GLN A 325 15.78 18.22 -17.63
CA GLN A 325 16.08 19.49 -18.27
C GLN A 325 16.43 20.55 -17.23
#